data_6baea0725292fd2665cccceb750e940d
#
_entry.id   6baea0725292fd2665cccceb750e940d
#
_cell.length_a   1.000
_cell.length_b   1.000
_cell.length_c   1.000
_cell.angle_alpha   90.00
_cell.angle_beta   90.00
_cell.angle_gamma   90.00
#
_symmetry.space_group_name_H-M   'P 1'
#
loop_
_entity.id
_entity.type
_entity.pdbx_description
1 polymer ?
#
loop_
_entity_poly.entity_id
_entity_poly.type
_entity_poly.pdbx_seq_one_letter_code
_entity_poly.pdbx_strand_id
1 'polypeptide(L)'
;MKFRVRDGVAVIVLASPPVNALTHALRVELDHLLDQLALRDDVMAVSITGEGDTFCAGVDVRQMDKLDDAPSLRTICQKIENLPVPVIAGLRGMVLSGGVELALAAHYRLAEASCKLALPEASLGLLSPAGATQRLPRLVGAASALDILLSGRPVTAEQAKLSGLIDGIVTGGIRAATLQFAEHLITHKSPLRRVRDMTKGLRDPKYFDAIAKARKTTERDPLRVKALYIDAVEAAAMLPFDIGLEFEEERWQQSLADPQSIALRRLFAAEHQLPADMVTRDAETRRRVLGPKAQDILKRLRRSQVIAAEMMFAMGRSKGAIDAVMIDYGFAQGHFGAEPEQVSPQDRTEITERLIGAIAGEGGRILQDGLARRAADIDAVAVIGMGFPRWHSGPMHAAREIGIVHLREKMRDWQVESPVWTVPRMMDEAAKYLMGFDAISVQRP
;
A
#
# COMPACT_ATOMS: atom_id res chain seq x y z
N MET A 1 -20.55 -13.06 -7.50
CA MET A 1 -20.06 -13.20 -8.88
C MET A 1 -21.21 -13.52 -9.83
N LYS A 2 -21.12 -13.24 -11.15
CA LYS A 2 -22.08 -13.69 -12.17
C LYS A 2 -21.36 -14.61 -13.14
N PHE A 3 -22.00 -15.71 -13.52
CA PHE A 3 -21.41 -16.73 -14.40
C PHE A 3 -22.43 -17.22 -15.42
N ARG A 4 -21.99 -17.43 -16.66
CA ARG A 4 -22.76 -18.09 -17.73
C ARG A 4 -21.82 -18.65 -18.79
N VAL A 5 -22.25 -19.66 -19.51
CA VAL A 5 -21.59 -20.13 -20.74
C VAL A 5 -22.43 -19.74 -21.94
N ARG A 6 -21.79 -19.22 -22.98
CA ARG A 6 -22.42 -18.84 -24.23
C ARG A 6 -21.46 -19.15 -25.37
N ASP A 7 -21.95 -19.94 -26.37
CA ASP A 7 -21.21 -20.25 -27.57
C ASP A 7 -19.78 -20.78 -27.31
N GLY A 8 -19.63 -21.65 -26.28
CA GLY A 8 -18.33 -22.20 -25.85
C GLY A 8 -17.47 -21.21 -25.03
N VAL A 9 -17.95 -20.00 -24.72
CA VAL A 9 -17.23 -19.02 -23.90
C VAL A 9 -17.83 -18.95 -22.49
N ALA A 10 -17.04 -19.28 -21.47
CA ALA A 10 -17.38 -19.04 -20.08
C ALA A 10 -17.20 -17.56 -19.77
N VAL A 11 -18.28 -16.89 -19.38
CA VAL A 11 -18.29 -15.46 -19.05
C VAL A 11 -18.39 -15.32 -17.54
N ILE A 12 -17.30 -14.84 -16.92
CA ILE A 12 -17.20 -14.52 -15.51
C ILE A 12 -17.28 -13.01 -15.34
N VAL A 13 -18.18 -12.55 -14.47
CA VAL A 13 -18.29 -11.14 -14.12
C VAL A 13 -18.07 -11.00 -12.61
N LEU A 14 -16.94 -10.39 -12.23
CA LEU A 14 -16.65 -10.06 -10.85
C LEU A 14 -17.69 -9.03 -10.38
N ALA A 15 -18.49 -9.37 -9.36
CA ALA A 15 -19.58 -8.56 -8.87
C ALA A 15 -19.52 -8.47 -7.34
N SER A 16 -18.71 -7.55 -6.86
CA SER A 16 -18.55 -7.19 -5.44
C SER A 16 -18.54 -5.66 -5.32
N PRO A 17 -19.75 -5.04 -5.37
CA PRO A 17 -19.86 -3.58 -5.39
C PRO A 17 -19.27 -2.93 -4.12
N PRO A 18 -18.82 -1.65 -4.22
CA PRO A 18 -18.89 -0.78 -5.40
C PRO A 18 -17.74 -0.96 -6.41
N VAL A 19 -16.63 -1.63 -6.05
CA VAL A 19 -15.38 -1.62 -6.82
C VAL A 19 -14.82 -3.02 -7.13
N ASN A 20 -15.65 -4.05 -6.99
CA ASN A 20 -15.28 -5.45 -7.23
C ASN A 20 -14.06 -5.88 -6.42
N ALA A 21 -14.03 -5.50 -5.12
CA ALA A 21 -12.97 -5.91 -4.22
C ALA A 21 -12.95 -7.44 -4.05
N LEU A 22 -11.74 -8.00 -3.99
CA LEU A 22 -11.49 -9.43 -3.78
C LEU A 22 -11.71 -9.81 -2.31
N THR A 23 -12.97 -9.79 -1.89
CA THR A 23 -13.35 -10.31 -0.57
C THR A 23 -13.05 -11.80 -0.48
N HIS A 24 -12.92 -12.35 0.74
CA HIS A 24 -12.75 -13.78 0.93
C HIS A 24 -13.87 -14.58 0.23
N ALA A 25 -15.12 -14.16 0.36
CA ALA A 25 -16.26 -14.81 -0.30
C ALA A 25 -16.13 -14.86 -1.83
N LEU A 26 -15.69 -13.74 -2.46
CA LEU A 26 -15.47 -13.70 -3.91
C LEU A 26 -14.29 -14.60 -4.33
N ARG A 27 -13.24 -14.69 -3.51
CA ARG A 27 -12.11 -15.60 -3.77
C ARG A 27 -12.54 -17.06 -3.73
N VAL A 28 -13.32 -17.46 -2.71
CA VAL A 28 -13.87 -18.82 -2.60
C VAL A 28 -14.76 -19.17 -3.79
N GLU A 29 -15.66 -18.26 -4.16
CA GLU A 29 -16.57 -18.48 -5.30
C GLU A 29 -15.82 -18.62 -6.63
N LEU A 30 -14.78 -17.78 -6.84
CA LEU A 30 -13.94 -17.83 -8.03
C LEU A 30 -13.07 -19.11 -8.07
N ASP A 31 -12.52 -19.51 -6.94
CA ASP A 31 -11.73 -20.73 -6.79
C ASP A 31 -12.50 -21.98 -7.18
N HIS A 32 -13.70 -22.14 -6.63
CA HIS A 32 -14.60 -23.27 -6.99
C HIS A 32 -15.00 -23.26 -8.45
N LEU A 33 -15.27 -22.07 -9.02
CA LEU A 33 -15.65 -21.99 -10.43
C LEU A 33 -14.47 -22.36 -11.34
N LEU A 34 -13.24 -21.94 -11.02
CA LEU A 34 -12.06 -22.30 -11.79
C LEU A 34 -11.80 -23.81 -11.79
N ASP A 35 -12.00 -24.50 -10.68
CA ASP A 35 -11.93 -25.97 -10.60
C ASP A 35 -12.96 -26.65 -11.50
N GLN A 36 -14.20 -26.15 -11.51
CA GLN A 36 -15.24 -26.66 -12.39
C GLN A 36 -14.89 -26.43 -13.88
N LEU A 37 -14.39 -25.21 -14.21
CA LEU A 37 -14.05 -24.86 -15.59
C LEU A 37 -12.90 -25.72 -16.15
N ALA A 38 -11.95 -26.12 -15.31
CA ALA A 38 -10.83 -26.96 -15.70
C ALA A 38 -11.27 -28.36 -16.18
N LEU A 39 -12.49 -28.81 -15.82
CA LEU A 39 -13.05 -30.12 -16.13
C LEU A 39 -14.15 -30.08 -17.22
N ARG A 40 -14.44 -28.88 -17.78
CA ARG A 40 -15.56 -28.72 -18.75
C ARG A 40 -15.08 -28.76 -20.17
N ASP A 41 -15.50 -29.80 -20.93
CA ASP A 41 -15.19 -29.96 -22.33
C ASP A 41 -16.01 -29.04 -23.26
N ASP A 42 -17.13 -28.48 -22.77
CA ASP A 42 -17.96 -27.56 -23.55
C ASP A 42 -17.50 -26.09 -23.45
N VAL A 43 -16.44 -25.82 -22.69
CA VAL A 43 -15.82 -24.49 -22.59
C VAL A 43 -14.54 -24.44 -23.41
N MET A 44 -14.48 -23.53 -24.36
CA MET A 44 -13.34 -23.34 -25.28
C MET A 44 -12.54 -22.06 -25.00
N ALA A 45 -13.11 -21.12 -24.24
CA ALA A 45 -12.44 -19.90 -23.77
C ALA A 45 -13.12 -19.35 -22.51
N VAL A 46 -12.41 -18.53 -21.75
CA VAL A 46 -12.92 -17.84 -20.56
C VAL A 46 -12.73 -16.34 -20.70
N SER A 47 -13.79 -15.57 -20.47
CA SER A 47 -13.76 -14.10 -20.38
C SER A 47 -14.01 -13.69 -18.94
N ILE A 48 -13.09 -12.93 -18.33
CA ILE A 48 -13.22 -12.36 -16.98
C ILE A 48 -13.35 -10.84 -17.10
N THR A 49 -14.43 -10.27 -16.58
CA THR A 49 -14.70 -8.83 -16.58
C THR A 49 -15.22 -8.37 -15.21
N GLY A 50 -15.28 -7.07 -14.97
CA GLY A 50 -15.90 -6.50 -13.77
C GLY A 50 -17.34 -6.02 -14.03
N GLU A 51 -18.18 -6.04 -12.98
CA GLU A 51 -19.47 -5.36 -12.96
C GLU A 51 -19.26 -3.85 -12.77
N GLY A 52 -20.16 -3.01 -13.31
CA GLY A 52 -20.07 -1.55 -13.16
C GLY A 52 -18.88 -0.94 -13.89
N ASP A 53 -18.19 0.01 -13.28
CA ASP A 53 -17.20 0.88 -13.93
C ASP A 53 -15.75 0.49 -13.70
N THR A 54 -15.47 -0.59 -12.96
CA THR A 54 -14.12 -1.08 -12.75
C THR A 54 -14.03 -2.60 -12.91
N PHE A 55 -12.87 -3.08 -13.33
CA PHE A 55 -12.59 -4.51 -13.36
C PHE A 55 -12.50 -5.07 -11.93
N CYS A 56 -11.53 -4.60 -11.17
CA CYS A 56 -11.29 -5.03 -9.79
C CYS A 56 -10.33 -4.06 -9.10
N ALA A 57 -10.69 -3.60 -7.90
CA ALA A 57 -9.85 -2.71 -7.09
C ALA A 57 -8.89 -3.45 -6.13
N GLY A 58 -8.71 -4.76 -6.35
CA GLY A 58 -7.81 -5.56 -5.53
C GLY A 58 -8.44 -6.05 -4.23
N VAL A 59 -7.61 -6.35 -3.24
CA VAL A 59 -8.05 -6.91 -1.96
C VAL A 59 -8.88 -5.89 -1.17
N ASP A 60 -9.90 -6.37 -0.46
CA ASP A 60 -10.69 -5.54 0.43
C ASP A 60 -9.86 -5.13 1.65
N VAL A 61 -9.51 -3.85 1.72
CA VAL A 61 -8.71 -3.28 2.83
C VAL A 61 -9.35 -3.46 4.21
N ARG A 62 -10.66 -3.72 4.27
CA ARG A 62 -11.38 -4.02 5.52
C ARG A 62 -11.18 -5.44 5.99
N GLN A 63 -10.60 -6.31 5.16
CA GLN A 63 -10.32 -7.73 5.41
C GLN A 63 -8.82 -8.01 5.33
N MET A 64 -7.98 -7.03 5.68
CA MET A 64 -6.52 -7.20 5.66
C MET A 64 -6.02 -8.27 6.63
N ASP A 65 -6.76 -8.52 7.70
CA ASP A 65 -6.55 -9.61 8.65
C ASP A 65 -6.86 -11.01 8.07
N LYS A 66 -7.55 -11.06 6.93
CA LYS A 66 -7.96 -12.29 6.23
C LYS A 66 -7.25 -12.49 4.89
N LEU A 67 -6.14 -11.83 4.68
CA LEU A 67 -5.40 -11.95 3.41
C LEU A 67 -4.87 -13.37 3.19
N ASP A 68 -4.45 -14.02 4.27
CA ASP A 68 -3.90 -15.37 4.25
C ASP A 68 -4.98 -16.47 4.33
N ASP A 69 -6.27 -16.12 4.52
CA ASP A 69 -7.36 -17.10 4.51
C ASP A 69 -7.48 -17.74 3.11
N ALA A 70 -7.46 -19.07 3.09
CA ALA A 70 -7.61 -19.83 1.85
C ALA A 70 -9.00 -19.67 1.21
N PRO A 71 -9.11 -19.64 -0.13
CA PRO A 71 -8.01 -19.70 -1.08
C PRO A 71 -7.24 -18.38 -1.17
N SER A 72 -5.91 -18.49 -1.25
CA SER A 72 -5.07 -17.31 -1.46
C SER A 72 -5.25 -16.74 -2.88
N LEU A 73 -4.98 -15.45 -3.07
CA LEU A 73 -5.02 -14.86 -4.41
C LEU A 73 -3.99 -15.51 -5.34
N ARG A 74 -2.84 -15.92 -4.81
CA ARG A 74 -1.81 -16.67 -5.54
C ARG A 74 -2.36 -17.97 -6.11
N THR A 75 -3.09 -18.76 -5.31
CA THR A 75 -3.75 -19.99 -5.75
C THR A 75 -4.72 -19.72 -6.92
N ILE A 76 -5.53 -18.68 -6.80
CA ILE A 76 -6.48 -18.27 -7.85
C ILE A 76 -5.74 -17.88 -9.13
N CYS A 77 -4.68 -17.07 -9.03
CA CYS A 77 -3.87 -16.68 -10.18
C CYS A 77 -3.23 -17.91 -10.86
N GLN A 78 -2.72 -18.88 -10.10
CA GLN A 78 -2.19 -20.13 -10.64
C GLN A 78 -3.26 -20.96 -11.36
N LYS A 79 -4.48 -21.06 -10.81
CA LYS A 79 -5.61 -21.75 -11.46
C LYS A 79 -6.00 -21.06 -12.77
N ILE A 80 -6.09 -19.74 -12.81
CA ILE A 80 -6.37 -18.97 -14.03
C ILE A 80 -5.33 -19.27 -15.12
N GLU A 81 -4.04 -19.17 -14.77
CA GLU A 81 -2.93 -19.37 -15.68
C GLU A 81 -2.84 -20.82 -16.21
N ASN A 82 -3.29 -21.80 -15.41
CA ASN A 82 -3.23 -23.24 -15.75
C ASN A 82 -4.49 -23.76 -16.40
N LEU A 83 -5.54 -22.95 -16.61
CA LEU A 83 -6.72 -23.40 -17.37
C LEU A 83 -6.30 -23.91 -18.75
N PRO A 84 -6.90 -25.02 -19.23
CA PRO A 84 -6.55 -25.63 -20.51
C PRO A 84 -7.05 -24.84 -21.74
N VAL A 85 -7.78 -23.75 -21.50
CA VAL A 85 -8.39 -22.91 -22.53
C VAL A 85 -7.95 -21.44 -22.35
N PRO A 86 -7.97 -20.60 -23.41
CA PRO A 86 -7.60 -19.20 -23.32
C PRO A 86 -8.45 -18.43 -22.32
N VAL A 87 -7.81 -17.68 -21.43
CA VAL A 87 -8.44 -16.76 -20.49
C VAL A 87 -8.15 -15.31 -20.92
N ILE A 88 -9.20 -14.52 -21.09
CA ILE A 88 -9.14 -13.12 -21.49
C ILE A 88 -9.62 -12.25 -20.31
N ALA A 89 -8.75 -11.40 -19.79
CA ALA A 89 -9.12 -10.36 -18.85
C ALA A 89 -9.56 -9.10 -19.59
N GLY A 90 -10.78 -8.65 -19.34
CA GLY A 90 -11.34 -7.41 -19.91
C GLY A 90 -11.32 -6.29 -18.89
N LEU A 91 -10.37 -5.35 -19.04
CA LEU A 91 -10.02 -4.33 -18.08
C LEU A 91 -10.72 -3.00 -18.34
N ARG A 92 -11.28 -2.42 -17.31
CA ARG A 92 -11.92 -1.09 -17.37
C ARG A 92 -11.74 -0.33 -16.05
N GLY A 93 -11.82 0.99 -16.12
CA GLY A 93 -11.71 1.87 -14.96
C GLY A 93 -10.35 1.77 -14.28
N MET A 94 -10.35 1.85 -12.94
CA MET A 94 -9.14 1.71 -12.15
C MET A 94 -8.96 0.25 -11.72
N VAL A 95 -7.92 -0.41 -12.20
CA VAL A 95 -7.53 -1.79 -11.85
C VAL A 95 -6.37 -1.71 -10.85
N LEU A 96 -6.57 -2.19 -9.65
CA LEU A 96 -5.60 -2.02 -8.55
C LEU A 96 -5.18 -3.35 -7.93
N SER A 97 -3.92 -3.39 -7.46
CA SER A 97 -3.46 -4.45 -6.53
C SER A 97 -3.72 -5.86 -7.09
N GLY A 98 -4.34 -6.74 -6.33
CA GLY A 98 -4.73 -8.08 -6.75
C GLY A 98 -5.58 -8.14 -8.02
N GLY A 99 -6.27 -7.04 -8.40
CA GLY A 99 -6.95 -6.96 -9.70
C GLY A 99 -5.98 -6.93 -10.88
N VAL A 100 -4.83 -6.29 -10.72
CA VAL A 100 -3.74 -6.35 -11.70
C VAL A 100 -3.13 -7.76 -11.72
N GLU A 101 -2.96 -8.39 -10.55
CA GLU A 101 -2.40 -9.75 -10.47
C GLU A 101 -3.30 -10.80 -11.14
N LEU A 102 -4.64 -10.69 -10.96
CA LEU A 102 -5.60 -11.50 -11.72
C LEU A 102 -5.45 -11.29 -13.24
N ALA A 103 -5.29 -10.03 -13.68
CA ALA A 103 -5.10 -9.73 -15.09
C ALA A 103 -3.78 -10.28 -15.63
N LEU A 104 -2.70 -10.22 -14.84
CA LEU A 104 -1.39 -10.79 -15.20
C LEU A 104 -1.42 -12.32 -15.33
N ALA A 105 -2.29 -12.98 -14.56
CA ALA A 105 -2.47 -14.44 -14.64
C ALA A 105 -3.28 -14.89 -15.87
N ALA A 106 -4.11 -14.00 -16.44
CA ALA A 106 -4.83 -14.31 -17.68
C ALA A 106 -3.87 -14.44 -18.88
N HIS A 107 -4.28 -15.22 -19.87
CA HIS A 107 -3.50 -15.44 -21.10
C HIS A 107 -3.47 -14.17 -21.97
N TYR A 108 -4.58 -13.43 -21.99
CA TYR A 108 -4.73 -12.20 -22.77
C TYR A 108 -5.38 -11.10 -21.93
N ARG A 109 -5.02 -9.84 -22.18
CA ARG A 109 -5.49 -8.64 -21.48
C ARG A 109 -5.94 -7.60 -22.50
N LEU A 110 -7.23 -7.29 -22.50
CA LEU A 110 -7.80 -6.18 -23.27
C LEU A 110 -8.23 -5.07 -22.31
N ALA A 111 -8.04 -3.82 -22.68
CA ALA A 111 -8.41 -2.68 -21.84
C ALA A 111 -9.21 -1.63 -22.61
N GLU A 112 -10.15 -0.98 -21.94
CA GLU A 112 -10.75 0.27 -22.43
C GLU A 112 -9.69 1.39 -22.40
N ALA A 113 -9.79 2.37 -23.30
CA ALA A 113 -8.84 3.47 -23.41
C ALA A 113 -8.69 4.30 -22.12
N SER A 114 -9.76 4.42 -21.32
CA SER A 114 -9.75 5.11 -20.04
C SER A 114 -9.18 4.30 -18.88
N CYS A 115 -8.86 3.02 -19.11
CA CYS A 115 -8.37 2.12 -18.07
C CYS A 115 -7.01 2.56 -17.53
N LYS A 116 -6.83 2.39 -16.22
CA LYS A 116 -5.55 2.59 -15.53
C LYS A 116 -5.27 1.41 -14.62
N LEU A 117 -4.00 0.99 -14.59
CA LEU A 117 -3.53 -0.12 -13.75
C LEU A 117 -2.52 0.40 -12.73
N ALA A 118 -2.61 -0.06 -11.48
CA ALA A 118 -1.60 0.28 -10.47
C ALA A 118 -1.39 -0.82 -9.44
N LEU A 119 -0.16 -0.93 -8.93
CA LEU A 119 0.25 -1.81 -7.83
C LEU A 119 0.81 -0.94 -6.69
N PRO A 120 -0.05 -0.36 -5.84
CA PRO A 120 0.35 0.63 -4.84
C PRO A 120 0.83 0.02 -3.52
N GLU A 121 1.02 -1.30 -3.42
CA GLU A 121 1.31 -2.04 -2.19
C GLU A 121 2.58 -1.53 -1.49
N ALA A 122 3.60 -1.09 -2.24
CA ALA A 122 4.82 -0.52 -1.68
C ALA A 122 4.54 0.67 -0.75
N SER A 123 3.49 1.47 -1.02
CA SER A 123 3.08 2.59 -0.17
C SER A 123 2.52 2.15 1.20
N LEU A 124 2.15 0.87 1.33
CA LEU A 124 1.72 0.22 2.55
C LEU A 124 2.83 -0.63 3.20
N GLY A 125 4.05 -0.57 2.66
CA GLY A 125 5.15 -1.41 3.11
C GLY A 125 4.96 -2.89 2.77
N LEU A 126 4.06 -3.22 1.84
CA LEU A 126 3.73 -4.58 1.42
C LEU A 126 4.32 -4.90 0.05
N LEU A 127 4.69 -6.15 -0.14
CA LEU A 127 4.97 -6.72 -1.46
C LEU A 127 3.63 -7.15 -2.11
N SER A 128 3.58 -7.32 -3.42
CA SER A 128 2.43 -7.93 -4.11
C SER A 128 2.49 -9.46 -3.98
N PRO A 129 1.41 -10.15 -3.51
CA PRO A 129 1.52 -11.54 -3.04
C PRO A 129 1.20 -12.61 -4.08
N ALA A 130 0.76 -12.26 -5.29
CA ALA A 130 0.16 -13.23 -6.21
C ALA A 130 0.86 -13.34 -7.56
N GLY A 131 2.15 -13.10 -7.60
CA GLY A 131 3.01 -13.32 -8.76
C GLY A 131 3.29 -12.08 -9.59
N ALA A 132 2.98 -10.87 -9.12
CA ALA A 132 3.28 -9.64 -9.84
C ALA A 132 4.79 -9.47 -10.09
N THR A 133 5.64 -9.77 -9.11
CA THR A 133 7.10 -9.64 -9.24
C THR A 133 7.69 -10.67 -10.19
N GLN A 134 6.97 -11.76 -10.46
CA GLN A 134 7.38 -12.81 -11.37
C GLN A 134 6.82 -12.63 -12.78
N ARG A 135 5.57 -12.14 -12.92
CA ARG A 135 4.89 -11.98 -14.21
C ARG A 135 5.23 -10.66 -14.91
N LEU A 136 5.28 -9.55 -14.17
CA LEU A 136 5.59 -8.23 -14.77
C LEU A 136 6.92 -8.23 -15.54
N PRO A 137 8.06 -8.65 -14.95
CA PRO A 137 9.33 -8.60 -15.68
C PRO A 137 9.38 -9.50 -16.89
N ARG A 138 8.57 -10.57 -16.92
CA ARG A 138 8.41 -11.44 -18.11
C ARG A 138 7.71 -10.74 -19.27
N LEU A 139 6.75 -9.85 -18.94
CA LEU A 139 6.00 -9.08 -19.94
C LEU A 139 6.72 -7.81 -20.38
N VAL A 140 7.23 -7.00 -19.43
CA VAL A 140 7.66 -5.62 -19.68
C VAL A 140 9.15 -5.36 -19.38
N GLY A 141 9.92 -6.39 -18.97
CA GLY A 141 11.32 -6.26 -18.55
C GLY A 141 11.49 -5.65 -17.16
N ALA A 142 12.73 -5.69 -16.61
CA ALA A 142 13.00 -5.26 -15.24
C ALA A 142 12.74 -3.77 -15.02
N ALA A 143 13.17 -2.91 -15.94
CA ALA A 143 13.07 -1.46 -15.76
C ALA A 143 11.62 -0.98 -15.59
N SER A 144 10.71 -1.42 -16.48
CA SER A 144 9.29 -1.07 -16.42
C SER A 144 8.59 -1.76 -15.24
N ALA A 145 8.94 -3.02 -14.95
CA ALA A 145 8.38 -3.73 -13.81
C ALA A 145 8.73 -3.02 -12.49
N LEU A 146 9.98 -2.63 -12.30
CA LEU A 146 10.42 -1.89 -11.11
C LEU A 146 9.78 -0.50 -11.00
N ASP A 147 9.66 0.24 -12.13
CA ASP A 147 8.97 1.55 -12.08
C ASP A 147 7.51 1.39 -11.62
N ILE A 148 6.78 0.40 -12.13
CA ILE A 148 5.40 0.13 -11.73
C ILE A 148 5.32 -0.26 -10.24
N LEU A 149 6.14 -1.21 -9.81
CA LEU A 149 6.09 -1.80 -8.47
C LEU A 149 6.58 -0.82 -7.38
N LEU A 150 7.67 -0.10 -7.65
CA LEU A 150 8.29 0.79 -6.65
C LEU A 150 7.56 2.13 -6.52
N SER A 151 6.99 2.63 -7.63
CA SER A 151 6.28 3.91 -7.62
C SER A 151 4.81 3.77 -7.21
N GLY A 152 4.19 2.63 -7.50
CA GLY A 152 2.75 2.41 -7.32
C GLY A 152 1.86 3.35 -8.16
N ARG A 153 2.45 4.12 -9.08
CA ARG A 153 1.71 5.09 -9.91
C ARG A 153 0.86 4.38 -10.96
N PRO A 154 -0.33 4.92 -11.25
CA PRO A 154 -1.18 4.37 -12.31
C PRO A 154 -0.52 4.45 -13.68
N VAL A 155 -0.55 3.35 -14.42
CA VAL A 155 -0.16 3.21 -15.82
C VAL A 155 -1.41 3.33 -16.68
N THR A 156 -1.41 4.18 -17.71
CA THR A 156 -2.55 4.32 -18.64
C THR A 156 -2.63 3.15 -19.61
N ALA A 157 -3.79 2.94 -20.25
CA ALA A 157 -3.96 1.89 -21.25
C ALA A 157 -2.95 2.02 -22.41
N GLU A 158 -2.65 3.24 -22.86
CA GLU A 158 -1.64 3.48 -23.91
C GLU A 158 -0.24 3.06 -23.45
N GLN A 159 0.17 3.47 -22.25
CA GLN A 159 1.46 3.09 -21.69
C GLN A 159 1.57 1.58 -21.50
N ALA A 160 0.49 0.95 -21.01
CA ALA A 160 0.40 -0.48 -20.82
C ALA A 160 0.48 -1.26 -22.17
N LYS A 161 -0.14 -0.73 -23.23
CA LYS A 161 -0.04 -1.31 -24.56
C LYS A 161 1.35 -1.17 -25.14
N LEU A 162 1.97 0.00 -25.03
CA LEU A 162 3.33 0.25 -25.52
C LEU A 162 4.38 -0.64 -24.83
N SER A 163 4.23 -0.85 -23.53
CA SER A 163 5.15 -1.72 -22.76
C SER A 163 4.90 -3.22 -22.97
N GLY A 164 3.76 -3.62 -23.57
CA GLY A 164 3.36 -5.02 -23.70
C GLY A 164 2.66 -5.59 -22.46
N LEU A 165 2.28 -4.75 -21.51
CA LEU A 165 1.53 -5.16 -20.33
C LEU A 165 0.11 -5.62 -20.68
N ILE A 166 -0.52 -5.01 -21.70
CA ILE A 166 -1.79 -5.44 -22.27
C ILE A 166 -1.66 -5.75 -23.75
N ASP A 167 -2.56 -6.60 -24.27
CA ASP A 167 -2.56 -7.08 -25.66
C ASP A 167 -3.31 -6.15 -26.61
N GLY A 168 -4.30 -5.38 -26.12
CA GLY A 168 -5.08 -4.47 -26.97
C GLY A 168 -5.85 -3.42 -26.17
N ILE A 169 -6.07 -2.28 -26.83
CA ILE A 169 -7.02 -1.26 -26.40
C ILE A 169 -8.27 -1.42 -27.23
N VAL A 170 -9.44 -1.46 -26.58
CA VAL A 170 -10.72 -1.66 -27.25
C VAL A 170 -11.51 -0.37 -27.33
N THR A 171 -12.22 -0.21 -28.45
CA THR A 171 -13.23 0.82 -28.67
C THR A 171 -14.61 0.19 -28.46
N GLY A 172 -15.42 0.76 -27.57
CA GLY A 172 -16.72 0.21 -27.20
C GLY A 172 -16.71 -0.60 -25.90
N GLY A 173 -17.74 -1.40 -25.67
CA GLY A 173 -17.91 -2.11 -24.41
C GLY A 173 -16.95 -3.30 -24.25
N ILE A 174 -16.22 -3.33 -23.13
CA ILE A 174 -15.20 -4.36 -22.86
C ILE A 174 -15.76 -5.79 -22.89
N ARG A 175 -17.00 -6.02 -22.43
CA ARG A 175 -17.63 -7.35 -22.43
C ARG A 175 -17.86 -7.89 -23.86
N ALA A 176 -18.31 -7.04 -24.78
CA ALA A 176 -18.49 -7.42 -26.17
C ALA A 176 -17.14 -7.69 -26.85
N ALA A 177 -16.16 -6.84 -26.60
CA ALA A 177 -14.81 -7.00 -27.14
C ALA A 177 -14.13 -8.28 -26.67
N THR A 178 -14.25 -8.65 -25.38
CA THR A 178 -13.67 -9.91 -24.88
C THR A 178 -14.35 -11.14 -25.45
N LEU A 179 -15.66 -11.12 -25.69
CA LEU A 179 -16.38 -12.20 -26.35
C LEU A 179 -15.93 -12.36 -27.83
N GLN A 180 -15.91 -11.26 -28.58
CA GLN A 180 -15.43 -11.28 -29.96
C GLN A 180 -13.98 -11.76 -30.06
N PHE A 181 -13.13 -11.36 -29.13
CA PHE A 181 -11.75 -11.82 -29.08
C PHE A 181 -11.65 -13.32 -28.72
N ALA A 182 -12.52 -13.80 -27.80
CA ALA A 182 -12.60 -15.23 -27.48
C ALA A 182 -13.02 -16.07 -28.71
N GLU A 183 -14.05 -15.65 -29.46
CA GLU A 183 -14.48 -16.26 -30.68
C GLU A 183 -13.34 -16.33 -31.73
N HIS A 184 -12.57 -15.23 -31.85
CA HIS A 184 -11.39 -15.21 -32.72
C HIS A 184 -10.34 -16.24 -32.30
N LEU A 185 -10.02 -16.34 -31.00
CA LEU A 185 -9.04 -17.30 -30.46
C LEU A 185 -9.48 -18.74 -30.69
N ILE A 186 -10.77 -19.03 -30.49
CA ILE A 186 -11.37 -20.36 -30.75
C ILE A 186 -11.29 -20.72 -32.24
N THR A 187 -11.75 -19.83 -33.12
CA THR A 187 -11.78 -20.05 -34.56
C THR A 187 -10.40 -20.31 -35.15
N HIS A 188 -9.40 -19.58 -34.68
CA HIS A 188 -8.01 -19.70 -35.17
C HIS A 188 -7.17 -20.71 -34.38
N LYS A 189 -7.75 -21.42 -33.40
CA LYS A 189 -7.05 -22.36 -32.52
C LYS A 189 -5.75 -21.76 -31.96
N SER A 190 -5.85 -20.51 -31.50
CA SER A 190 -4.69 -19.76 -31.03
C SER A 190 -4.03 -20.43 -29.81
N PRO A 191 -2.69 -20.50 -29.77
CA PRO A 191 -2.00 -21.18 -28.67
C PRO A 191 -2.20 -20.43 -27.32
N LEU A 192 -2.13 -21.19 -26.25
CA LEU A 192 -2.13 -20.60 -24.88
C LEU A 192 -0.86 -19.77 -24.68
N ARG A 193 -1.04 -18.56 -24.17
CA ARG A 193 0.05 -17.62 -23.89
C ARG A 193 0.21 -17.42 -22.39
N ARG A 194 0.74 -18.41 -21.69
CA ARG A 194 1.00 -18.30 -20.27
C ARG A 194 2.15 -17.34 -20.01
N VAL A 195 1.94 -16.36 -19.14
CA VAL A 195 2.98 -15.37 -18.81
C VAL A 195 4.19 -16.03 -18.15
N ARG A 196 3.97 -17.08 -17.35
CA ARG A 196 5.05 -17.86 -16.71
C ARG A 196 6.07 -18.44 -17.69
N ASP A 197 5.65 -18.74 -18.92
CA ASP A 197 6.49 -19.35 -19.96
C ASP A 197 7.21 -18.29 -20.83
N MET A 198 6.88 -17.01 -20.65
CA MET A 198 7.47 -15.92 -21.42
C MET A 198 8.86 -15.58 -20.88
N THR A 199 9.83 -15.47 -21.79
CA THR A 199 11.23 -15.17 -21.44
C THR A 199 11.75 -13.88 -22.07
N LYS A 200 11.00 -13.26 -22.98
CA LYS A 200 11.45 -12.07 -23.72
C LYS A 200 11.91 -10.94 -22.79
N GLY A 201 11.11 -10.60 -21.79
CA GLY A 201 11.44 -9.53 -20.85
C GLY A 201 12.64 -9.86 -19.95
N LEU A 202 12.86 -11.16 -19.63
CA LEU A 202 13.99 -11.62 -18.82
C LEU A 202 15.32 -11.66 -19.58
N ARG A 203 15.26 -11.74 -20.92
CA ARG A 203 16.45 -11.80 -21.80
C ARG A 203 16.93 -10.43 -22.25
N ASP A 204 16.36 -9.35 -21.71
CA ASP A 204 16.85 -7.99 -21.98
C ASP A 204 18.30 -7.88 -21.48
N PRO A 205 19.27 -7.54 -22.34
CA PRO A 205 20.67 -7.35 -21.90
C PRO A 205 20.85 -6.34 -20.77
N LYS A 206 19.91 -5.40 -20.63
CA LYS A 206 19.92 -4.37 -19.58
C LYS A 206 19.14 -4.76 -18.33
N TYR A 207 18.72 -6.03 -18.20
CA TYR A 207 17.92 -6.48 -17.07
C TYR A 207 18.60 -6.20 -15.72
N PHE A 208 19.82 -6.67 -15.57
CA PHE A 208 20.60 -6.51 -14.33
C PHE A 208 21.10 -5.08 -14.12
N ASP A 209 21.33 -4.31 -15.19
CA ASP A 209 21.63 -2.88 -15.08
C ASP A 209 20.44 -2.12 -14.47
N ALA A 210 19.21 -2.48 -14.84
CA ALA A 210 18.00 -1.90 -14.25
C ALA A 210 17.87 -2.24 -12.75
N ILE A 211 18.20 -3.48 -12.36
CA ILE A 211 18.26 -3.92 -10.95
C ILE A 211 19.29 -3.08 -10.17
N ALA A 212 20.53 -3.00 -10.67
CA ALA A 212 21.60 -2.23 -10.02
C ALA A 212 21.23 -0.75 -9.87
N LYS A 213 20.65 -0.15 -10.91
CA LYS A 213 20.16 1.23 -10.87
C LYS A 213 19.05 1.40 -9.82
N ALA A 214 18.09 0.48 -9.74
CA ALA A 214 17.03 0.56 -8.75
C ALA A 214 17.58 0.46 -7.32
N ARG A 215 18.51 -0.46 -7.04
CA ARG A 215 19.18 -0.57 -5.72
C ARG A 215 19.84 0.76 -5.33
N LYS A 216 20.62 1.37 -6.24
CA LYS A 216 21.27 2.64 -5.99
C LYS A 216 20.27 3.79 -5.74
N THR A 217 19.17 3.82 -6.51
CA THR A 217 18.17 4.90 -6.39
C THR A 217 17.36 4.80 -5.09
N THR A 218 17.16 3.58 -4.58
CA THR A 218 16.37 3.31 -3.37
C THR A 218 17.23 3.14 -2.12
N GLU A 219 18.55 3.27 -2.21
CA GLU A 219 19.48 3.07 -1.08
C GLU A 219 19.11 3.88 0.16
N ARG A 220 18.61 5.11 -0.04
CA ARG A 220 18.17 6.01 1.02
C ARG A 220 16.65 6.16 1.11
N ASP A 221 15.91 5.31 0.41
CA ASP A 221 14.44 5.36 0.47
C ASP A 221 13.97 4.82 1.82
N PRO A 222 13.09 5.53 2.53
CA PRO A 222 12.63 5.10 3.84
C PRO A 222 11.78 3.83 3.81
N LEU A 223 11.21 3.47 2.63
CA LEU A 223 10.35 2.29 2.51
C LEU A 223 11.19 1.02 2.26
N ARG A 224 11.43 0.25 3.32
CA ARG A 224 12.25 -0.98 3.30
C ARG A 224 11.75 -2.03 2.31
N VAL A 225 10.46 -2.09 2.08
CA VAL A 225 9.83 -3.04 1.13
C VAL A 225 10.35 -2.89 -0.30
N LYS A 226 10.86 -1.73 -0.68
CA LYS A 226 11.43 -1.51 -2.02
C LYS A 226 12.61 -2.42 -2.32
N ALA A 227 13.44 -2.70 -1.32
CA ALA A 227 14.52 -3.68 -1.46
C ALA A 227 13.97 -5.09 -1.74
N LEU A 228 12.91 -5.50 -1.04
CA LEU A 228 12.26 -6.80 -1.27
C LEU A 228 11.68 -6.93 -2.70
N TYR A 229 11.11 -5.85 -3.23
CA TYR A 229 10.64 -5.82 -4.63
C TYR A 229 11.79 -6.00 -5.63
N ILE A 230 12.90 -5.32 -5.40
CA ILE A 230 14.08 -5.40 -6.27
C ILE A 230 14.63 -6.83 -6.25
N ASP A 231 14.75 -7.44 -5.06
CA ASP A 231 15.21 -8.82 -4.91
C ASP A 231 14.27 -9.82 -5.61
N ALA A 232 12.95 -9.63 -5.48
CA ALA A 232 11.97 -10.52 -6.10
C ALA A 232 11.94 -10.38 -7.65
N VAL A 233 12.14 -9.16 -8.19
CA VAL A 233 12.27 -8.95 -9.63
C VAL A 233 13.59 -9.51 -10.17
N GLU A 234 14.68 -9.39 -9.41
CA GLU A 234 15.97 -10.03 -9.77
C GLU A 234 15.83 -11.56 -9.82
N ALA A 235 15.18 -12.15 -8.80
CA ALA A 235 14.91 -13.57 -8.71
C ALA A 235 14.12 -14.10 -9.92
N ALA A 236 13.24 -13.30 -10.52
CA ALA A 236 12.46 -13.68 -11.69
C ALA A 236 13.32 -14.08 -12.91
N ALA A 237 14.53 -13.49 -13.04
CA ALA A 237 15.47 -13.83 -14.10
C ALA A 237 16.44 -14.98 -13.71
N MET A 238 16.61 -15.20 -12.40
CA MET A 238 17.59 -16.17 -11.87
C MET A 238 16.99 -17.52 -11.54
N LEU A 239 15.70 -17.58 -11.23
CA LEU A 239 15.01 -18.76 -10.72
C LEU A 239 13.93 -19.26 -11.71
N PRO A 240 13.64 -20.58 -11.74
CA PRO A 240 12.43 -21.10 -12.35
C PRO A 240 11.19 -20.41 -11.77
N PHE A 241 10.14 -20.27 -12.58
CA PHE A 241 8.94 -19.49 -12.20
C PHE A 241 8.33 -19.92 -10.86
N ASP A 242 8.18 -21.22 -10.62
CA ASP A 242 7.55 -21.70 -9.38
C ASP A 242 8.42 -21.42 -8.15
N ILE A 243 9.74 -21.57 -8.27
CA ILE A 243 10.69 -21.20 -7.21
C ILE A 243 10.70 -19.67 -7.00
N GLY A 244 10.59 -18.89 -8.08
CA GLY A 244 10.41 -17.44 -8.00
C GLY A 244 9.14 -17.02 -7.25
N LEU A 245 8.03 -17.77 -7.43
CA LEU A 245 6.81 -17.55 -6.65
C LEU A 245 6.97 -17.90 -5.17
N GLU A 246 7.73 -18.95 -4.85
CA GLU A 246 8.06 -19.29 -3.44
C GLU A 246 8.90 -18.19 -2.81
N PHE A 247 9.91 -17.69 -3.54
CA PHE A 247 10.73 -16.56 -3.11
C PHE A 247 9.88 -15.29 -2.89
N GLU A 248 8.94 -14.98 -3.79
CA GLU A 248 7.99 -13.87 -3.63
C GLU A 248 7.16 -14.05 -2.36
N GLU A 249 6.66 -15.26 -2.08
CA GLU A 249 5.88 -15.57 -0.88
C GLU A 249 6.68 -15.30 0.40
N GLU A 250 7.94 -15.77 0.47
CA GLU A 250 8.80 -15.48 1.63
C GLU A 250 8.98 -13.97 1.84
N ARG A 251 9.18 -13.20 0.77
CA ARG A 251 9.31 -11.74 0.83
C ARG A 251 8.00 -11.06 1.20
N TRP A 252 6.86 -11.60 0.74
CA TRP A 252 5.53 -11.16 1.17
C TRP A 252 5.38 -11.33 2.69
N GLN A 253 5.62 -12.52 3.23
CA GLN A 253 5.52 -12.78 4.66
C GLN A 253 6.47 -11.89 5.48
N GLN A 254 7.69 -11.67 4.99
CA GLN A 254 8.62 -10.71 5.59
C GLN A 254 8.03 -9.29 5.61
N SER A 255 7.46 -8.84 4.50
CA SER A 255 6.84 -7.50 4.41
C SER A 255 5.61 -7.37 5.32
N LEU A 256 4.81 -8.42 5.44
CA LEU A 256 3.61 -8.46 6.28
C LEU A 256 3.94 -8.31 7.76
N ALA A 257 5.03 -8.94 8.21
CA ALA A 257 5.52 -8.91 9.58
C ALA A 257 6.37 -7.65 9.91
N ASP A 258 6.79 -6.87 8.92
CA ASP A 258 7.64 -5.69 9.13
C ASP A 258 6.89 -4.62 9.95
N PRO A 259 7.44 -4.12 11.07
CA PRO A 259 6.83 -3.04 11.85
C PRO A 259 6.47 -1.80 11.04
N GLN A 260 7.28 -1.46 10.02
CA GLN A 260 6.98 -0.34 9.13
C GLN A 260 5.70 -0.59 8.30
N SER A 261 5.49 -1.81 7.81
CA SER A 261 4.27 -2.19 7.11
C SER A 261 3.06 -2.13 8.04
N ILE A 262 3.21 -2.61 9.28
CA ILE A 262 2.14 -2.53 10.29
C ILE A 262 1.75 -1.07 10.54
N ALA A 263 2.74 -0.19 10.69
CA ALA A 263 2.53 1.25 10.88
C ALA A 263 1.81 1.90 9.69
N LEU A 264 2.25 1.61 8.45
CA LEU A 264 1.66 2.15 7.23
C LEU A 264 0.23 1.67 6.98
N ARG A 265 -0.06 0.39 7.25
CA ARG A 265 -1.43 -0.17 7.14
C ARG A 265 -2.37 0.41 8.19
N ARG A 266 -1.88 0.58 9.43
CA ARG A 266 -2.64 1.26 10.49
C ARG A 266 -2.98 2.69 10.10
N LEU A 267 -2.00 3.44 9.59
CA LEU A 267 -2.22 4.81 9.11
C LEU A 267 -3.22 4.85 7.95
N PHE A 268 -3.08 3.97 6.97
CA PHE A 268 -4.02 3.88 5.85
C PHE A 268 -5.46 3.67 6.33
N ALA A 269 -5.67 2.74 7.26
CA ALA A 269 -6.97 2.52 7.86
C ALA A 269 -7.49 3.77 8.60
N ALA A 270 -6.63 4.45 9.37
CA ALA A 270 -6.98 5.67 10.08
C ALA A 270 -7.40 6.80 9.12
N GLU A 271 -6.66 7.03 8.05
CA GLU A 271 -6.97 8.04 7.04
C GLU A 271 -8.35 7.81 6.37
N HIS A 272 -8.71 6.55 6.12
CA HIS A 272 -9.99 6.20 5.51
C HIS A 272 -11.16 6.27 6.50
N GLN A 273 -10.89 6.11 7.79
CA GLN A 273 -11.86 6.13 8.87
C GLN A 273 -11.95 7.47 9.60
N LEU A 274 -11.25 8.51 9.12
CA LEU A 274 -11.36 9.84 9.72
C LEU A 274 -12.84 10.27 9.79
N PRO A 275 -13.31 10.75 10.97
CA PRO A 275 -14.67 11.22 11.16
C PRO A 275 -15.06 12.32 10.16
N ALA A 276 -16.34 12.36 9.79
CA ALA A 276 -16.84 13.33 8.81
C ALA A 276 -16.67 14.79 9.27
N ASP A 277 -16.63 15.05 10.57
CA ASP A 277 -16.37 16.38 11.15
C ASP A 277 -14.88 16.79 11.12
N MET A 278 -13.98 15.86 10.81
CA MET A 278 -12.54 16.12 10.65
C MET A 278 -12.10 16.29 9.20
N VAL A 279 -12.98 16.02 8.24
CA VAL A 279 -12.67 16.14 6.80
C VAL A 279 -13.69 16.98 6.10
N THR A 280 -13.23 17.70 5.08
CA THR A 280 -14.08 18.42 4.14
C THR A 280 -13.63 18.11 2.72
N ARG A 281 -14.36 18.55 1.73
CA ARG A 281 -13.95 18.49 0.32
C ARG A 281 -13.51 19.86 -0.13
N ASP A 282 -12.33 19.94 -0.70
CA ASP A 282 -11.88 21.14 -1.39
C ASP A 282 -12.85 21.51 -2.51
N ALA A 283 -13.19 22.78 -2.61
CA ALA A 283 -14.24 23.25 -3.54
C ALA A 283 -13.86 23.07 -5.02
N GLU A 284 -12.59 23.26 -5.34
CA GLU A 284 -12.08 23.20 -6.71
C GLU A 284 -11.67 21.77 -7.09
N THR A 285 -10.81 21.14 -6.27
CA THR A 285 -10.22 19.82 -6.59
C THR A 285 -11.10 18.65 -6.22
N ARG A 286 -12.17 18.87 -5.43
CA ARG A 286 -13.04 17.83 -4.86
C ARG A 286 -12.29 16.80 -3.98
N ARG A 287 -11.02 17.03 -3.68
CA ARG A 287 -10.22 16.15 -2.81
C ARG A 287 -10.64 16.28 -1.36
N ARG A 288 -10.49 15.22 -0.59
CA ARG A 288 -10.63 15.26 0.86
C ARG A 288 -9.47 16.06 1.45
N VAL A 289 -9.79 17.06 2.27
CA VAL A 289 -8.83 17.88 3.01
C VAL A 289 -9.23 17.96 4.48
N LEU A 290 -8.32 18.38 5.35
CA LEU A 290 -8.61 18.51 6.78
C LEU A 290 -9.62 19.63 7.02
N GLY A 291 -10.74 19.29 7.69
CA GLY A 291 -11.77 20.23 8.11
C GLY A 291 -11.37 21.05 9.35
N PRO A 292 -12.23 22.01 9.79
CA PRO A 292 -11.91 22.93 10.87
C PRO A 292 -11.45 22.24 12.17
N LYS A 293 -12.14 21.19 12.59
CA LYS A 293 -11.79 20.43 13.80
C LYS A 293 -10.41 19.80 13.73
N ALA A 294 -10.06 19.19 12.58
CA ALA A 294 -8.73 18.64 12.35
C ALA A 294 -7.66 19.73 12.27
N GLN A 295 -7.99 20.92 11.75
CA GLN A 295 -7.10 22.07 11.75
C GLN A 295 -6.77 22.55 13.18
N ASP A 296 -7.73 22.48 14.10
CA ASP A 296 -7.46 22.84 15.52
C ASP A 296 -6.55 21.80 16.19
N ILE A 297 -6.74 20.51 15.93
CA ILE A 297 -5.81 19.46 16.34
C ILE A 297 -4.41 19.76 15.80
N LEU A 298 -4.30 20.02 14.50
CA LEU A 298 -3.04 20.30 13.81
C LEU A 298 -2.30 21.51 14.41
N LYS A 299 -3.00 22.60 14.71
CA LYS A 299 -2.41 23.79 15.35
C LYS A 299 -1.78 23.45 16.70
N ARG A 300 -2.47 22.65 17.52
CA ARG A 300 -2.00 22.21 18.83
C ARG A 300 -0.74 21.35 18.71
N LEU A 301 -0.75 20.34 17.82
CA LEU A 301 0.39 19.45 17.60
C LEU A 301 1.62 20.22 17.08
N ARG A 302 1.44 21.11 16.09
CA ARG A 302 2.52 21.97 15.58
C ARG A 302 3.11 22.85 16.67
N ARG A 303 2.25 23.46 17.51
CA ARG A 303 2.69 24.30 18.60
C ARG A 303 3.56 23.53 19.60
N SER A 304 3.17 22.30 19.96
CA SER A 304 3.98 21.48 20.87
C SER A 304 5.33 21.09 20.26
N GLN A 305 5.40 20.80 18.98
CA GLN A 305 6.64 20.53 18.25
C GLN A 305 7.58 21.74 18.25
N VAL A 306 7.05 22.93 17.94
CA VAL A 306 7.80 24.18 17.94
C VAL A 306 8.36 24.49 19.33
N ILE A 307 7.53 24.43 20.36
CA ILE A 307 7.97 24.69 21.74
C ILE A 307 9.07 23.70 22.16
N ALA A 308 8.92 22.40 21.83
CA ALA A 308 9.93 21.41 22.17
C ALA A 308 11.28 21.69 21.47
N ALA A 309 11.28 22.06 20.19
CA ALA A 309 12.49 22.40 19.45
C ALA A 309 13.17 23.67 20.04
N GLU A 310 12.40 24.72 20.32
CA GLU A 310 12.93 25.97 20.90
C GLU A 310 13.46 25.77 22.32
N MET A 311 12.79 24.94 23.13
CA MET A 311 13.26 24.63 24.49
C MET A 311 14.56 23.83 24.45
N MET A 312 14.71 22.84 23.57
CA MET A 312 15.97 22.11 23.41
C MET A 312 17.11 23.06 22.99
N PHE A 313 16.84 24.02 22.10
CA PHE A 313 17.81 25.04 21.73
C PHE A 313 18.18 25.93 22.93
N ALA A 314 17.21 26.39 23.71
CA ALA A 314 17.42 27.20 24.93
C ALA A 314 18.25 26.45 26.01
N MET A 315 18.15 25.10 26.01
CA MET A 315 18.93 24.23 26.90
C MET A 315 20.33 23.87 26.34
N GLY A 316 20.75 24.50 25.27
CA GLY A 316 22.11 24.40 24.72
C GLY A 316 22.29 23.38 23.60
N ARG A 317 21.22 22.75 23.08
CA ARG A 317 21.31 21.96 21.84
C ARG A 317 21.48 22.92 20.65
N SER A 318 22.38 22.60 19.70
CA SER A 318 22.50 23.43 18.49
C SER A 318 21.29 23.31 17.58
N LYS A 319 20.99 24.35 16.83
CA LYS A 319 19.93 24.34 15.80
C LYS A 319 20.18 23.28 14.73
N GLY A 320 21.44 23.14 14.29
CA GLY A 320 21.84 22.17 13.29
C GLY A 320 21.65 20.74 13.77
N ALA A 321 21.90 20.43 15.05
CA ALA A 321 21.66 19.11 15.63
C ALA A 321 20.16 18.75 15.68
N ILE A 322 19.31 19.69 16.10
CA ILE A 322 17.86 19.49 16.15
C ILE A 322 17.32 19.25 14.74
N ASP A 323 17.71 20.08 13.78
CA ASP A 323 17.28 19.98 12.39
C ASP A 323 17.78 18.69 11.73
N ALA A 324 19.03 18.29 11.98
CA ALA A 324 19.58 17.02 11.51
C ALA A 324 18.75 15.82 12.00
N VAL A 325 18.38 15.80 13.28
CA VAL A 325 17.56 14.70 13.84
C VAL A 325 16.16 14.70 13.27
N MET A 326 15.54 15.87 13.06
CA MET A 326 14.22 15.95 12.44
C MET A 326 14.23 15.42 11.00
N ILE A 327 15.24 15.82 10.22
CA ILE A 327 15.40 15.35 8.81
C ILE A 327 15.67 13.85 8.78
N ASP A 328 16.56 13.35 9.61
CA ASP A 328 16.87 11.91 9.69
C ASP A 328 15.68 11.07 10.17
N TYR A 329 14.83 11.63 11.02
CA TYR A 329 13.57 11.00 11.43
C TYR A 329 12.57 10.94 10.27
N GLY A 330 12.72 11.83 9.27
CA GLY A 330 11.96 11.83 8.02
C GLY A 330 11.04 13.02 7.81
N PHE A 331 11.15 14.09 8.61
CA PHE A 331 10.50 15.36 8.29
C PHE A 331 11.14 15.97 7.04
N ALA A 332 10.34 16.62 6.21
CA ALA A 332 10.82 17.22 4.97
C ALA A 332 11.87 18.33 5.19
N GLN A 333 11.85 18.96 6.37
CA GLN A 333 12.78 20.00 6.78
C GLN A 333 12.89 20.05 8.31
N GLY A 334 14.00 20.60 8.81
CA GLY A 334 14.19 20.94 10.21
C GLY A 334 13.31 22.13 10.65
N HIS A 335 13.31 22.40 11.93
CA HIS A 335 12.54 23.52 12.51
C HIS A 335 13.18 24.88 12.25
N PHE A 336 14.51 24.97 12.38
CA PHE A 336 15.26 26.23 12.30
C PHE A 336 15.75 26.58 10.90
N GLY A 337 15.72 25.64 9.95
CA GLY A 337 16.34 25.81 8.63
C GLY A 337 17.85 25.94 8.71
N ALA A 338 18.48 25.37 9.74
CA ALA A 338 19.93 25.37 9.93
C ALA A 338 20.59 24.25 9.09
N GLU A 339 21.88 24.40 8.79
CA GLU A 339 22.63 23.30 8.17
C GLU A 339 22.72 22.13 9.14
N PRO A 340 22.39 20.89 8.68
CA PRO A 340 22.44 19.70 9.53
C PRO A 340 23.87 19.42 10.01
N GLU A 341 23.99 19.09 11.30
CA GLU A 341 25.26 18.74 11.95
C GLU A 341 25.36 17.25 12.21
N GLN A 342 26.57 16.77 12.45
CA GLN A 342 26.79 15.40 12.93
C GLN A 342 26.32 15.30 14.39
N VAL A 343 25.42 14.36 14.65
CA VAL A 343 24.80 14.18 15.99
C VAL A 343 25.19 12.82 16.54
N SER A 344 25.60 12.77 17.81
CA SER A 344 25.90 11.51 18.50
C SER A 344 24.64 10.62 18.56
N PRO A 345 24.79 9.27 18.60
CA PRO A 345 23.62 8.38 18.75
C PRO A 345 22.79 8.67 20.00
N GLN A 346 23.42 9.05 21.10
CA GLN A 346 22.75 9.39 22.36
C GLN A 346 21.93 10.68 22.23
N ASP A 347 22.52 11.75 21.68
CA ASP A 347 21.82 13.01 21.45
C ASP A 347 20.68 12.85 20.44
N ARG A 348 20.88 12.05 19.40
CA ARG A 348 19.83 11.72 18.43
C ARG A 348 18.64 11.08 19.10
N THR A 349 18.86 10.08 19.96
CA THR A 349 17.79 9.43 20.72
C THR A 349 17.06 10.43 21.62
N GLU A 350 17.79 11.22 22.40
CA GLU A 350 17.18 12.19 23.31
C GLU A 350 16.37 13.26 22.58
N ILE A 351 16.89 13.86 21.50
CA ILE A 351 16.18 14.85 20.69
C ILE A 351 14.90 14.24 20.10
N THR A 352 14.98 13.01 19.55
CA THR A 352 13.81 12.29 19.01
C THR A 352 12.77 12.08 20.09
N GLU A 353 13.15 11.54 21.24
CA GLU A 353 12.23 11.26 22.35
C GLU A 353 11.57 12.53 22.87
N ARG A 354 12.30 13.64 22.99
CA ARG A 354 11.77 14.95 23.41
C ARG A 354 10.75 15.50 22.40
N LEU A 355 11.03 15.41 21.09
CA LEU A 355 10.09 15.84 20.04
C LEU A 355 8.82 14.98 20.06
N ILE A 356 8.98 13.67 20.04
CA ILE A 356 7.84 12.75 20.00
C ILE A 356 7.05 12.82 21.30
N GLY A 357 7.73 12.91 22.46
CA GLY A 357 7.09 13.07 23.78
C GLY A 357 6.22 14.32 23.85
N ALA A 358 6.70 15.46 23.34
CA ALA A 358 5.93 16.70 23.33
C ALA A 358 4.69 16.60 22.43
N ILE A 359 4.84 16.05 21.20
CA ILE A 359 3.74 15.94 20.25
C ILE A 359 2.71 14.90 20.73
N ALA A 360 3.15 13.72 21.20
CA ALA A 360 2.26 12.68 21.70
C ALA A 360 1.61 13.07 23.03
N GLY A 361 2.33 13.80 23.89
CA GLY A 361 1.78 14.40 25.11
C GLY A 361 0.63 15.36 24.80
N GLU A 362 0.79 16.22 23.79
CA GLU A 362 -0.30 17.08 23.32
C GLU A 362 -1.45 16.26 22.72
N GLY A 363 -1.13 15.20 21.97
CA GLY A 363 -2.13 14.23 21.50
C GLY A 363 -2.94 13.62 22.64
N GLY A 364 -2.29 13.28 23.76
CA GLY A 364 -2.97 12.82 24.97
C GLY A 364 -3.92 13.86 25.56
N ARG A 365 -3.54 15.15 25.58
CA ARG A 365 -4.42 16.27 25.99
C ARG A 365 -5.59 16.44 25.02
N ILE A 366 -5.37 16.33 23.72
CA ILE A 366 -6.43 16.37 22.69
C ILE A 366 -7.48 15.27 22.89
N LEU A 367 -7.04 14.04 23.24
CA LEU A 367 -7.96 12.94 23.60
C LEU A 367 -8.73 13.28 24.89
N GLN A 368 -8.05 13.80 25.91
CA GLN A 368 -8.66 14.18 27.20
C GLN A 368 -9.72 15.25 27.02
N ASP A 369 -9.50 16.24 26.15
CA ASP A 369 -10.44 17.31 25.84
C ASP A 369 -11.60 16.86 24.92
N GLY A 370 -11.60 15.60 24.47
CA GLY A 370 -12.62 15.06 23.56
C GLY A 370 -12.58 15.63 22.12
N LEU A 371 -11.51 16.35 21.76
CA LEU A 371 -11.35 16.90 20.42
C LEU A 371 -11.08 15.79 19.38
N ALA A 372 -10.44 14.70 19.76
CA ALA A 372 -10.36 13.45 19.01
C ALA A 372 -10.86 12.30 19.86
N ARG A 373 -11.40 11.24 19.22
CA ARG A 373 -11.88 10.04 19.91
C ARG A 373 -10.86 8.92 19.92
N ARG A 374 -10.05 8.82 18.85
CA ARG A 374 -9.06 7.76 18.66
C ARG A 374 -7.69 8.39 18.48
N ALA A 375 -6.67 7.75 19.02
CA ALA A 375 -5.28 8.12 18.79
C ALA A 375 -4.93 8.10 17.28
N ALA A 376 -5.48 7.13 16.56
CA ALA A 376 -5.30 7.00 15.11
C ALA A 376 -5.83 8.21 14.31
N ASP A 377 -6.87 8.91 14.79
CA ASP A 377 -7.36 10.13 14.15
C ASP A 377 -6.33 11.27 14.26
N ILE A 378 -5.67 11.38 15.42
CA ILE A 378 -4.58 12.35 15.66
C ILE A 378 -3.38 12.03 14.76
N ASP A 379 -3.01 10.76 14.66
CA ASP A 379 -1.93 10.30 13.80
C ASP A 379 -2.19 10.66 12.34
N ALA A 380 -3.38 10.37 11.83
CA ALA A 380 -3.76 10.71 10.46
C ALA A 380 -3.72 12.23 10.21
N VAL A 381 -4.22 13.04 11.16
CA VAL A 381 -4.17 14.50 11.07
C VAL A 381 -2.72 15.00 11.06
N ALA A 382 -1.84 14.45 11.89
CA ALA A 382 -0.43 14.82 11.94
C ALA A 382 0.28 14.50 10.62
N VAL A 383 0.05 13.31 10.06
CA VAL A 383 0.68 12.92 8.79
C VAL A 383 0.16 13.79 7.64
N ILE A 384 -1.15 13.97 7.51
CA ILE A 384 -1.75 14.75 6.41
C ILE A 384 -1.39 16.24 6.51
N GLY A 385 -1.41 16.80 7.72
CA GLY A 385 -1.37 18.24 7.93
C GLY A 385 -0.01 18.81 8.28
N MET A 386 0.84 18.11 9.03
CA MET A 386 2.15 18.62 9.44
C MET A 386 3.34 17.87 8.80
N GLY A 387 3.07 16.92 7.91
CA GLY A 387 4.11 16.15 7.25
C GLY A 387 4.85 15.21 8.21
N PHE A 388 4.18 14.73 9.25
CA PHE A 388 4.76 13.68 10.09
C PHE A 388 5.10 12.46 9.24
N PRO A 389 6.29 11.85 9.39
CA PRO A 389 6.72 10.76 8.50
C PRO A 389 5.76 9.57 8.54
N ARG A 390 5.23 9.20 7.37
CA ARG A 390 4.16 8.18 7.24
C ARG A 390 4.55 6.82 7.78
N TRP A 391 5.81 6.43 7.62
CA TRP A 391 6.33 5.12 8.04
C TRP A 391 6.44 4.96 9.57
N HIS A 392 6.23 6.02 10.33
CA HIS A 392 6.04 6.00 11.78
C HIS A 392 4.57 6.08 12.19
N SER A 393 3.62 6.05 11.25
CA SER A 393 2.16 6.07 11.45
C SER A 393 1.60 7.26 12.23
N GLY A 394 2.41 8.23 12.64
CA GLY A 394 2.01 9.40 13.42
C GLY A 394 2.54 9.40 14.86
N PRO A 395 2.38 10.52 15.61
CA PRO A 395 3.03 10.73 16.89
C PRO A 395 2.56 9.78 18.01
N MET A 396 1.28 9.39 18.02
CA MET A 396 0.73 8.51 19.05
C MET A 396 1.27 7.08 18.89
N HIS A 397 1.38 6.62 17.64
CA HIS A 397 1.99 5.34 17.32
C HIS A 397 3.50 5.36 17.56
N ALA A 398 4.20 6.41 17.16
CA ALA A 398 5.63 6.58 17.40
C ALA A 398 5.98 6.55 18.89
N ALA A 399 5.17 7.17 19.74
CA ALA A 399 5.34 7.09 21.20
C ALA A 399 5.19 5.65 21.73
N ARG A 400 4.33 4.85 21.13
CA ARG A 400 4.20 3.42 21.45
C ARG A 400 5.44 2.63 21.03
N GLU A 401 5.97 2.89 19.85
CA GLU A 401 7.17 2.21 19.33
C GLU A 401 8.44 2.54 20.15
N ILE A 402 8.57 3.78 20.62
CA ILE A 402 9.61 4.18 21.58
C ILE A 402 9.43 3.44 22.92
N GLY A 403 8.21 3.11 23.29
CA GLY A 403 7.84 2.55 24.58
C GLY A 403 7.18 3.61 25.48
N ILE A 404 5.84 3.51 25.59
CA ILE A 404 5.05 4.57 26.24
C ILE A 404 5.39 4.75 27.72
N VAL A 405 5.77 3.67 28.43
CA VAL A 405 6.20 3.71 29.83
C VAL A 405 7.54 4.43 29.95
N HIS A 406 8.50 4.09 29.10
CA HIS A 406 9.81 4.72 29.04
C HIS A 406 9.67 6.22 28.74
N LEU A 407 8.92 6.58 27.69
CA LEU A 407 8.74 7.96 27.29
C LEU A 407 8.03 8.78 28.36
N ARG A 408 7.04 8.19 29.05
CA ARG A 408 6.36 8.82 30.20
C ARG A 408 7.31 9.16 31.35
N GLU A 409 8.18 8.22 31.74
CA GLU A 409 9.18 8.47 32.80
C GLU A 409 10.14 9.58 32.39
N LYS A 410 10.64 9.55 31.17
CA LYS A 410 11.48 10.63 30.62
C LYS A 410 10.77 11.99 30.64
N MET A 411 9.50 12.03 30.26
CA MET A 411 8.72 13.28 30.30
C MET A 411 8.52 13.80 31.73
N ARG A 412 8.40 12.92 32.73
CA ARG A 412 8.35 13.33 34.16
C ARG A 412 9.64 14.01 34.60
N ASP A 413 10.79 13.56 34.10
CA ASP A 413 12.05 14.22 34.38
C ASP A 413 12.12 15.58 33.65
N TRP A 414 11.68 15.66 32.41
CA TRP A 414 11.77 16.88 31.59
C TRP A 414 10.69 17.92 31.86
N GLN A 415 9.59 17.60 32.54
CA GLN A 415 8.52 18.55 32.80
C GLN A 415 8.95 19.74 33.72
N VAL A 416 10.03 19.56 34.49
CA VAL A 416 10.62 20.64 35.28
C VAL A 416 11.31 21.72 34.44
N GLU A 417 11.74 21.33 33.22
CA GLU A 417 12.39 22.21 32.26
C GLU A 417 11.35 22.98 31.43
N SER A 418 10.22 22.34 31.08
CA SER A 418 9.13 22.99 30.34
C SER A 418 7.80 22.22 30.48
N PRO A 419 6.67 22.97 30.62
CA PRO A 419 5.34 22.38 30.61
C PRO A 419 4.98 21.59 29.35
N VAL A 420 5.72 21.73 28.24
CA VAL A 420 5.47 20.97 26.99
C VAL A 420 5.60 19.49 27.23
N TRP A 421 6.45 19.06 28.16
CA TRP A 421 6.67 17.65 28.53
C TRP A 421 5.83 17.19 29.74
N THR A 422 4.89 18.03 30.26
CA THR A 422 3.98 17.55 31.32
C THR A 422 3.18 16.34 30.84
N VAL A 423 3.24 15.25 31.60
CA VAL A 423 2.55 14.00 31.30
C VAL A 423 1.03 14.17 31.39
N PRO A 424 0.27 13.98 30.31
CA PRO A 424 -1.19 14.05 30.38
C PRO A 424 -1.78 12.78 31.01
N ARG A 425 -2.94 12.88 31.66
CA ARG A 425 -3.66 11.74 32.25
C ARG A 425 -3.87 10.60 31.26
N MET A 426 -4.18 10.91 30.00
CA MET A 426 -4.39 9.89 28.96
C MET A 426 -3.12 9.11 28.66
N MET A 427 -1.92 9.67 28.85
CA MET A 427 -0.67 8.93 28.70
C MET A 427 -0.41 7.99 29.89
N ASP A 428 -0.75 8.40 31.10
CA ASP A 428 -0.72 7.51 32.28
C ASP A 428 -1.69 6.33 32.11
N GLU A 429 -2.85 6.57 31.53
CA GLU A 429 -3.81 5.51 31.22
C GLU A 429 -3.28 4.58 30.13
N ALA A 430 -2.78 5.13 29.03
CA ALA A 430 -2.21 4.37 27.90
C ALA A 430 -1.04 3.48 28.33
N ALA A 431 -0.23 3.92 29.29
CA ALA A 431 0.91 3.16 29.80
C ALA A 431 0.55 1.85 30.51
N LYS A 432 -0.73 1.62 30.82
CA LYS A 432 -1.24 0.37 31.41
C LYS A 432 -1.46 -0.74 30.38
N TYR A 433 -1.42 -0.43 29.10
CA TYR A 433 -1.77 -1.35 28.01
C TYR A 433 -0.63 -1.50 27.00
N LEU A 434 -0.42 -2.72 26.49
CA LEU A 434 0.56 -2.99 25.44
C LEU A 434 0.28 -2.21 24.13
N MET A 435 -1.00 -1.97 23.84
CA MET A 435 -1.41 -1.19 22.66
C MET A 435 -1.31 0.33 22.88
N GLY A 436 -0.87 0.77 24.06
CA GLY A 436 -0.71 2.17 24.38
C GLY A 436 -2.00 2.98 24.16
N PHE A 437 -1.90 4.10 23.46
CA PHE A 437 -3.05 4.97 23.18
C PHE A 437 -4.15 4.29 22.34
N ASP A 438 -3.84 3.28 21.55
CA ASP A 438 -4.84 2.57 20.73
C ASP A 438 -5.80 1.70 21.58
N ALA A 439 -5.38 1.34 22.83
CA ALA A 439 -6.23 0.64 23.77
C ALA A 439 -7.28 1.55 24.46
N ILE A 440 -7.12 2.87 24.31
CA ILE A 440 -7.97 3.84 24.98
C ILE A 440 -9.00 4.36 24.00
N SER A 441 -10.25 4.01 24.19
CA SER A 441 -11.39 4.65 23.52
C SER A 441 -12.02 5.69 24.43
N VAL A 442 -12.08 6.94 23.98
CA VAL A 442 -12.84 7.97 24.67
C VAL A 442 -14.33 7.68 24.44
N GLN A 443 -15.00 7.15 25.48
CA GLN A 443 -16.44 7.01 25.48
C GLN A 443 -17.12 8.38 25.37
N ARG A 444 -18.25 8.46 24.68
CA ARG A 444 -19.06 9.69 24.69
C ARG A 444 -19.50 9.97 26.13
N PRO A 445 -19.45 11.24 26.58
CA PRO A 445 -20.19 11.66 27.75
C PRO A 445 -21.70 11.48 27.51
#